data_0947f03fda3d36cc0fb15b98c0486837
#
_entry.id   0947f03fda3d36cc0fb15b98c0486837
#
_cell.length_a   1.000
_cell.length_b   1.000
_cell.length_c   1.000
_cell.angle_alpha   90.00
_cell.angle_beta   90.00
_cell.angle_gamma   90.00
#
_symmetry.space_group_name_H-M   'P 1'
#
loop_
_entity.id
_entity.type
_entity.pdbx_description
1 polymer ?
#
loop_
_entity_poly.entity_id
_entity_poly.type
_entity_poly.pdbx_seq_one_letter_code
_entity_poly.pdbx_strand_id
1 'polypeptide(L)'
;MIQFGLRLHDAEKLPVEQVLPLVRRKGFTCAHVALSKSFRELPCTPSALTPGYALYLRHLFEKNGIDIAVLGNYLNLAHPDADALHAIQEKYYAHIRFASLLGCGMVGTETGAPNAEYKFCPECRSDAALSTFIKNFKPVVRCAEQYGVTIAIEPVVKHIVYDARRARTVLDEIGS
;
A
#
# COMPACT_ATOMS: atom_id res chain seq x y z
N MET A 1 9.31 21.79 8.55
CA MET A 1 7.98 22.37 8.15
C MET A 1 7.03 21.20 7.93
N ILE A 2 5.80 21.27 8.42
CA ILE A 2 4.79 20.20 8.19
C ILE A 2 4.30 20.32 6.75
N GLN A 3 4.28 19.20 6.02
CA GLN A 3 3.68 19.10 4.69
C GLN A 3 2.22 18.69 4.81
N PHE A 4 1.36 19.26 3.95
CA PHE A 4 -0.03 18.85 3.83
C PHE A 4 -0.20 17.96 2.60
N GLY A 5 -0.74 16.77 2.82
CA GLY A 5 -0.96 15.75 1.80
C GLY A 5 -2.42 15.51 1.50
N LEU A 6 -2.67 14.94 0.32
CA LEU A 6 -3.98 14.50 -0.13
C LEU A 6 -3.96 13.01 -0.45
N ARG A 7 -5.02 12.30 -0.11
CA ARG A 7 -5.28 10.97 -0.71
C ARG A 7 -5.71 11.18 -2.16
N LEU A 8 -4.84 10.84 -3.11
CA LEU A 8 -5.03 11.22 -4.50
C LEU A 8 -6.31 10.64 -5.14
N HIS A 9 -6.78 9.50 -4.63
CA HIS A 9 -8.05 8.93 -5.08
C HIS A 9 -9.31 9.65 -4.57
N ASP A 10 -9.17 10.65 -3.70
CA ASP A 10 -10.25 11.56 -3.29
C ASP A 10 -10.25 12.86 -4.13
N ALA A 11 -9.25 13.04 -5.01
CA ALA A 11 -9.22 14.13 -5.97
C ALA A 11 -10.17 13.88 -7.15
N GLU A 12 -10.26 14.87 -8.03
CA GLU A 12 -10.99 14.73 -9.29
C GLU A 12 -10.44 13.56 -10.13
N LYS A 13 -11.35 12.83 -10.79
CA LYS A 13 -10.99 11.66 -11.61
C LYS A 13 -10.52 12.11 -13.00
N LEU A 14 -9.31 12.60 -13.06
CA LEU A 14 -8.63 13.08 -14.25
C LEU A 14 -7.35 12.26 -14.50
N PRO A 15 -6.82 12.26 -15.73
CA PRO A 15 -5.50 11.71 -16.01
C PRO A 15 -4.43 12.30 -15.08
N VAL A 16 -3.37 11.53 -14.81
CA VAL A 16 -2.33 11.90 -13.84
C VAL A 16 -1.68 13.25 -14.18
N GLU A 17 -1.46 13.54 -15.46
CA GLU A 17 -0.87 14.78 -15.94
C GLU A 17 -1.75 16.01 -15.68
N GLN A 18 -3.06 15.81 -15.53
CA GLN A 18 -4.04 16.88 -15.30
C GLN A 18 -4.35 17.04 -13.81
N VAL A 19 -4.45 15.94 -13.05
CA VAL A 19 -4.80 16.00 -11.61
C VAL A 19 -3.66 16.58 -10.77
N LEU A 20 -2.39 16.26 -11.05
CA LEU A 20 -1.28 16.75 -10.24
C LEU A 20 -1.14 18.29 -10.22
N PRO A 21 -1.22 19.01 -11.37
CA PRO A 21 -1.24 20.47 -11.33
C PRO A 21 -2.41 21.04 -10.51
N LEU A 22 -3.58 20.42 -10.53
CA LEU A 22 -4.73 20.84 -9.73
C LEU A 22 -4.47 20.67 -8.23
N VAL A 23 -3.95 19.51 -7.83
CA VAL A 23 -3.59 19.20 -6.45
C VAL A 23 -2.56 20.20 -5.93
N ARG A 24 -1.53 20.51 -6.74
CA ARG A 24 -0.51 21.50 -6.40
C ARG A 24 -1.09 22.91 -6.22
N ARG A 25 -1.97 23.34 -7.11
CA ARG A 25 -2.65 24.66 -6.99
C ARG A 25 -3.51 24.79 -5.74
N LYS A 26 -4.05 23.68 -5.22
CA LYS A 26 -4.78 23.64 -3.93
C LYS A 26 -3.84 23.69 -2.70
N GLY A 27 -2.52 23.75 -2.89
CA GLY A 27 -1.53 23.90 -1.82
C GLY A 27 -0.97 22.60 -1.26
N PHE A 28 -1.35 21.43 -1.79
CA PHE A 28 -0.80 20.16 -1.35
C PHE A 28 0.61 19.93 -1.91
N THR A 29 1.50 19.42 -1.06
CA THR A 29 2.91 19.18 -1.40
C THR A 29 3.29 17.69 -1.32
N CYS A 30 2.40 16.85 -0.82
CA CYS A 30 2.59 15.40 -0.85
C CYS A 30 1.27 14.67 -1.10
N ALA A 31 1.35 13.41 -1.50
CA ALA A 31 0.19 12.59 -1.81
C ALA A 31 0.33 11.16 -1.29
N HIS A 32 -0.80 10.60 -0.84
CA HIS A 32 -0.99 9.16 -0.74
C HIS A 32 -1.54 8.65 -2.08
N VAL A 33 -0.83 7.73 -2.71
CA VAL A 33 -1.16 7.18 -4.03
C VAL A 33 -1.54 5.71 -3.89
N ALA A 34 -2.76 5.35 -4.26
CA ALA A 34 -3.18 3.97 -4.46
C ALA A 34 -3.43 3.80 -5.98
N LEU A 35 -2.49 3.19 -6.71
CA LEU A 35 -2.46 3.19 -8.18
C LEU A 35 -3.82 2.83 -8.80
N SER A 36 -4.41 1.70 -8.41
CA SER A 36 -5.69 1.21 -8.92
C SER A 36 -6.90 2.11 -8.62
N LYS A 37 -6.79 2.94 -7.58
CA LYS A 37 -7.86 3.86 -7.17
C LYS A 37 -7.63 5.28 -7.69
N SER A 38 -6.36 5.68 -7.83
CA SER A 38 -5.97 7.04 -8.24
C SER A 38 -5.96 7.23 -9.74
N PHE A 39 -5.47 6.23 -10.49
CA PHE A 39 -5.25 6.31 -11.93
C PHE A 39 -5.93 5.15 -12.64
N ARG A 40 -7.17 5.38 -13.09
CA ARG A 40 -7.95 4.32 -13.76
C ARG A 40 -7.43 3.98 -15.16
N GLU A 41 -6.78 4.94 -15.79
CA GLU A 41 -6.19 4.83 -17.13
C GLU A 41 -4.84 4.10 -17.14
N LEU A 42 -4.22 3.93 -15.98
CA LEU A 42 -2.89 3.34 -15.88
C LEU A 42 -2.96 1.91 -15.29
N PRO A 43 -2.27 0.94 -15.90
CA PRO A 43 -2.28 -0.43 -15.42
C PRO A 43 -1.50 -0.55 -14.09
N CYS A 44 -1.97 -1.45 -13.22
CA CYS A 44 -1.34 -1.72 -11.92
C CYS A 44 -1.10 -3.22 -11.65
N THR A 45 -1.09 -4.04 -12.71
CA THR A 45 -0.69 -5.46 -12.61
C THR A 45 0.81 -5.56 -12.30
N PRO A 46 1.30 -6.66 -11.69
CA PRO A 46 2.72 -6.83 -11.42
C PRO A 46 3.63 -6.65 -12.64
N SER A 47 3.19 -7.11 -13.81
CA SER A 47 3.93 -6.98 -15.08
C SER A 47 3.95 -5.55 -15.63
N ALA A 48 2.97 -4.73 -15.28
CA ALA A 48 2.88 -3.34 -15.71
C ALA A 48 3.72 -2.38 -14.86
N LEU A 49 4.08 -2.77 -13.62
CA LEU A 49 4.89 -1.97 -12.70
C LEU A 49 6.38 -2.02 -13.09
N THR A 50 6.70 -1.49 -14.26
CA THR A 50 8.03 -1.48 -14.87
C THR A 50 8.88 -0.31 -14.36
N PRO A 51 10.23 -0.37 -14.49
CA PRO A 51 11.10 0.76 -14.17
C PRO A 51 10.78 2.02 -14.99
N GLY A 52 10.46 1.88 -16.29
CA GLY A 52 10.07 3.01 -17.13
C GLY A 52 8.80 3.70 -16.65
N TYR A 53 7.82 2.93 -16.21
CA TYR A 53 6.58 3.47 -15.64
C TYR A 53 6.86 4.18 -14.30
N ALA A 54 7.71 3.63 -13.44
CA ALA A 54 8.11 4.30 -12.21
C ALA A 54 8.79 5.65 -12.48
N LEU A 55 9.75 5.70 -13.42
CA LEU A 55 10.40 6.94 -13.82
C LEU A 55 9.44 7.97 -14.41
N TYR A 56 8.50 7.54 -15.26
CA TYR A 56 7.48 8.42 -15.81
C TYR A 56 6.64 9.09 -14.70
N LEU A 57 6.10 8.31 -13.77
CA LEU A 57 5.34 8.86 -12.64
C LEU A 57 6.22 9.76 -11.76
N ARG A 58 7.42 9.31 -11.42
CA ARG A 58 8.35 10.08 -10.61
C ARG A 58 8.59 11.46 -11.21
N HIS A 59 8.91 11.56 -12.49
CA HIS A 59 9.11 12.85 -13.16
C HIS A 59 7.86 13.73 -13.15
N LEU A 60 6.66 13.13 -13.29
CA LEU A 60 5.41 13.89 -13.21
C LEU A 60 5.19 14.49 -11.83
N PHE A 61 5.41 13.71 -10.76
CA PHE A 61 5.28 14.17 -9.39
C PHE A 61 6.33 15.25 -9.05
N GLU A 62 7.59 15.02 -9.39
CA GLU A 62 8.69 15.97 -9.21
C GLU A 62 8.41 17.30 -9.95
N LYS A 63 8.00 17.26 -11.21
CA LYS A 63 7.65 18.43 -12.02
C LYS A 63 6.55 19.29 -11.38
N ASN A 64 5.63 18.65 -10.64
CA ASN A 64 4.56 19.36 -9.95
C ASN A 64 4.89 19.72 -8.49
N GLY A 65 6.09 19.38 -7.99
CA GLY A 65 6.51 19.62 -6.62
C GLY A 65 5.63 18.90 -5.59
N ILE A 66 5.23 17.65 -5.89
CA ILE A 66 4.42 16.79 -5.02
C ILE A 66 5.23 15.54 -4.69
N ASP A 67 5.51 15.31 -3.40
CA ASP A 67 6.15 14.10 -2.93
C ASP A 67 5.13 12.94 -2.83
N ILE A 68 5.56 11.72 -3.10
CA ILE A 68 4.75 10.53 -2.83
C ILE A 68 5.06 10.05 -1.42
N ALA A 69 4.20 10.40 -0.47
CA ALA A 69 4.39 10.05 0.93
C ALA A 69 4.11 8.58 1.22
N VAL A 70 3.12 8.00 0.57
CA VAL A 70 2.70 6.60 0.73
C VAL A 70 2.22 6.04 -0.60
N LEU A 71 2.72 4.87 -0.98
CA LEU A 71 2.15 4.05 -2.05
C LEU A 71 1.23 2.99 -1.42
N GLY A 72 -0.08 3.16 -1.53
CA GLY A 72 -1.06 2.24 -0.92
C GLY A 72 -1.28 0.97 -1.74
N ASN A 73 -1.22 -0.19 -1.07
CA ASN A 73 -1.54 -1.50 -1.65
C ASN A 73 -2.38 -2.30 -0.66
N TYR A 74 -3.70 -2.30 -0.83
CA TYR A 74 -4.68 -2.81 0.13
C TYR A 74 -5.23 -4.16 -0.32
N LEU A 75 -4.50 -5.24 -0.06
CA LEU A 75 -4.84 -6.61 -0.44
C LEU A 75 -4.86 -7.53 0.78
N ASN A 76 -5.64 -8.62 0.71
CA ASN A 76 -5.91 -9.52 1.83
C ASN A 76 -4.77 -10.52 2.07
N LEU A 77 -3.79 -10.18 2.91
CA LEU A 77 -2.70 -11.08 3.31
C LEU A 77 -3.13 -12.22 4.27
N ALA A 78 -4.40 -12.22 4.69
CA ALA A 78 -4.98 -13.33 5.46
C ALA A 78 -5.91 -14.23 4.61
N HIS A 79 -5.79 -14.16 3.29
CA HIS A 79 -6.61 -14.97 2.37
C HIS A 79 -6.44 -16.46 2.66
N PRO A 80 -7.55 -17.24 2.81
CA PRO A 80 -7.47 -18.65 3.20
C PRO A 80 -6.98 -19.57 2.09
N ASP A 81 -7.20 -19.21 0.82
CA ASP A 81 -6.73 -19.97 -0.34
C ASP A 81 -5.25 -19.66 -0.63
N ALA A 82 -4.44 -20.70 -0.77
CA ALA A 82 -2.99 -20.59 -0.90
C ALA A 82 -2.55 -19.96 -2.24
N ASP A 83 -3.23 -20.29 -3.33
CA ASP A 83 -2.89 -19.76 -4.67
C ASP A 83 -3.25 -18.29 -4.77
N ALA A 84 -4.41 -17.91 -4.24
CA ALA A 84 -4.81 -16.50 -4.14
C ALA A 84 -3.86 -15.70 -3.23
N LEU A 85 -3.44 -16.26 -2.09
CA LEU A 85 -2.46 -15.64 -1.20
C LEU A 85 -1.12 -15.44 -1.90
N HIS A 86 -0.63 -16.45 -2.62
CA HIS A 86 0.61 -16.32 -3.41
C HIS A 86 0.50 -15.20 -4.44
N ALA A 87 -0.59 -15.13 -5.19
CA ALA A 87 -0.83 -14.07 -6.16
C ALA A 87 -0.92 -12.67 -5.50
N ILE A 88 -1.44 -12.58 -4.27
CA ILE A 88 -1.46 -11.36 -3.47
C ILE A 88 -0.04 -10.96 -3.06
N GLN A 89 0.78 -11.90 -2.58
CA GLN A 89 2.17 -11.63 -2.20
C GLN A 89 3.00 -11.14 -3.41
N GLU A 90 2.83 -11.75 -4.58
CA GLU A 90 3.48 -11.28 -5.83
C GLU A 90 3.11 -9.82 -6.17
N LYS A 91 1.86 -9.43 -5.94
CA LYS A 91 1.44 -8.03 -6.09
C LYS A 91 2.14 -7.11 -5.08
N TYR A 92 2.33 -7.54 -3.84
CA TYR A 92 3.11 -6.78 -2.85
C TYR A 92 4.57 -6.64 -3.26
N TYR A 93 5.22 -7.72 -3.70
CA TYR A 93 6.62 -7.68 -4.15
C TYR A 93 6.81 -6.71 -5.32
N ALA A 94 5.88 -6.73 -6.28
CA ALA A 94 5.91 -5.79 -7.40
C ALA A 94 5.71 -4.33 -6.94
N HIS A 95 4.78 -4.06 -6.00
CA HIS A 95 4.54 -2.72 -5.45
C HIS A 95 5.72 -2.21 -4.62
N ILE A 96 6.36 -3.05 -3.83
CA ILE A 96 7.55 -2.70 -3.02
C ILE A 96 8.70 -2.30 -3.95
N ARG A 97 9.01 -3.13 -4.95
CA ARG A 97 10.02 -2.81 -5.97
C ARG A 97 9.68 -1.51 -6.70
N PHE A 98 8.43 -1.33 -7.08
CA PHE A 98 7.96 -0.14 -7.76
C PHE A 98 8.07 1.10 -6.87
N ALA A 99 7.72 1.01 -5.59
CA ALA A 99 7.87 2.10 -4.62
C ALA A 99 9.33 2.57 -4.51
N SER A 100 10.27 1.64 -4.41
CA SER A 100 11.71 1.95 -4.40
C SER A 100 12.15 2.70 -5.67
N LEU A 101 11.75 2.22 -6.84
CA LEU A 101 12.07 2.87 -8.13
C LEU A 101 11.39 4.24 -8.29
N LEU A 102 10.18 4.37 -7.76
CA LEU A 102 9.40 5.61 -7.77
C LEU A 102 9.99 6.69 -6.84
N GLY A 103 10.86 6.29 -5.91
CA GLY A 103 11.40 7.18 -4.87
C GLY A 103 10.47 7.32 -3.66
N CYS A 104 9.49 6.43 -3.51
CA CYS A 104 8.59 6.38 -2.35
C CYS A 104 9.12 5.37 -1.33
N GLY A 105 9.53 5.85 -0.15
CA GLY A 105 10.08 5.00 0.92
C GLY A 105 9.02 4.21 1.72
N MET A 106 7.73 4.29 1.37
CA MET A 106 6.67 3.71 2.19
C MET A 106 5.56 3.05 1.35
N VAL A 107 5.23 1.80 1.67
CA VAL A 107 4.05 1.09 1.17
C VAL A 107 3.03 0.95 2.29
N GLY A 108 1.83 1.51 2.11
CA GLY A 108 0.73 1.40 3.05
C GLY A 108 -0.11 0.15 2.80
N THR A 109 -0.51 -0.54 3.87
CA THR A 109 -1.38 -1.72 3.81
C THR A 109 -2.37 -1.78 4.97
N GLU A 110 -3.54 -2.36 4.72
CA GLU A 110 -4.45 -2.89 5.72
C GLU A 110 -4.17 -4.39 5.95
N THR A 111 -4.81 -5.00 6.93
CA THR A 111 -4.46 -6.37 7.35
C THR A 111 -5.43 -7.45 6.91
N GLY A 112 -6.58 -7.07 6.37
CA GLY A 112 -7.52 -8.01 5.80
C GLY A 112 -8.40 -8.77 6.78
N ALA A 113 -9.01 -9.84 6.27
CA ALA A 113 -9.91 -10.74 6.98
C ALA A 113 -9.60 -12.20 6.60
N PRO A 114 -9.88 -13.19 7.50
CA PRO A 114 -9.59 -14.60 7.24
C PRO A 114 -10.65 -15.25 6.34
N ASN A 115 -11.06 -14.55 5.28
CA ASN A 115 -12.01 -15.03 4.27
C ASN A 115 -11.68 -14.43 2.89
N ALA A 116 -12.23 -15.03 1.84
CA ALA A 116 -12.01 -14.60 0.47
C ALA A 116 -12.67 -13.25 0.12
N GLU A 117 -13.77 -12.92 0.78
CA GLU A 117 -14.57 -11.73 0.51
C GLU A 117 -13.95 -10.44 1.05
N TYR A 118 -12.86 -10.54 1.84
CA TYR A 118 -12.22 -9.40 2.50
C TYR A 118 -13.19 -8.62 3.39
N LYS A 119 -14.09 -9.34 4.05
CA LYS A 119 -15.15 -8.76 4.90
C LYS A 119 -14.99 -9.15 6.36
N PHE A 120 -15.42 -8.26 7.22
CA PHE A 120 -15.46 -8.56 8.65
C PHE A 120 -16.25 -9.84 8.95
N CYS A 121 -15.66 -10.69 9.79
CA CYS A 121 -16.30 -11.84 10.42
C CYS A 121 -15.78 -11.95 11.87
N PRO A 122 -16.47 -12.68 12.78
CA PRO A 122 -16.03 -12.81 14.17
C PRO A 122 -14.59 -13.34 14.31
N GLU A 123 -14.16 -14.18 13.40
CA GLU A 123 -12.81 -14.77 13.35
C GLU A 123 -11.71 -13.72 13.16
N CYS A 124 -12.02 -12.53 12.63
CA CYS A 124 -11.06 -11.40 12.59
C CYS A 124 -10.54 -11.04 13.98
N ARG A 125 -11.28 -11.38 15.04
CA ARG A 125 -10.89 -11.11 16.44
C ARG A 125 -10.01 -12.19 17.05
N SER A 126 -9.87 -13.35 16.40
CA SER A 126 -9.11 -14.49 16.93
C SER A 126 -7.60 -14.29 16.86
N ASP A 127 -6.87 -14.95 17.77
CA ASP A 127 -5.41 -14.99 17.73
C ASP A 127 -4.89 -15.89 16.60
N ALA A 128 -5.68 -16.88 16.19
CA ALA A 128 -5.37 -17.73 15.05
C ALA A 128 -5.31 -16.90 13.75
N ALA A 129 -6.26 -15.99 13.53
CA ALA A 129 -6.24 -15.09 12.36
C ALA A 129 -5.05 -14.13 12.42
N LEU A 130 -4.69 -13.61 13.60
CA LEU A 130 -3.53 -12.75 13.78
C LEU A 130 -2.23 -13.51 13.46
N SER A 131 -2.06 -14.72 13.99
CA SER A 131 -0.88 -15.56 13.73
C SER A 131 -0.75 -15.92 12.25
N THR A 132 -1.86 -16.23 11.58
CA THR A 132 -1.89 -16.48 10.14
C THR A 132 -1.48 -15.25 9.35
N PHE A 133 -2.03 -14.07 9.67
CA PHE A 133 -1.63 -12.82 9.05
C PHE A 133 -0.13 -12.55 9.23
N ILE A 134 0.41 -12.66 10.44
CA ILE A 134 1.83 -12.44 10.74
C ILE A 134 2.72 -13.39 9.89
N LYS A 135 2.37 -14.69 9.85
CA LYS A 135 3.08 -15.67 9.04
C LYS A 135 3.14 -15.27 7.57
N ASN A 136 2.00 -14.86 7.00
CA ASN A 136 1.88 -14.51 5.59
C ASN A 136 2.51 -13.14 5.27
N PHE A 137 2.61 -12.26 6.26
CA PHE A 137 3.16 -10.92 6.13
C PHE A 137 4.70 -10.89 6.21
N LYS A 138 5.32 -11.79 6.98
CA LYS A 138 6.78 -11.87 7.11
C LYS A 138 7.56 -11.88 5.78
N PRO A 139 7.18 -12.65 4.75
CA PRO A 139 7.87 -12.60 3.45
C PRO A 139 7.76 -11.24 2.75
N VAL A 140 6.62 -10.54 2.92
CA VAL A 140 6.40 -9.20 2.35
C VAL A 140 7.33 -8.17 3.02
N VAL A 141 7.45 -8.23 4.34
CA VAL A 141 8.37 -7.35 5.09
C VAL A 141 9.82 -7.61 4.69
N ARG A 142 10.26 -8.85 4.58
CA ARG A 142 11.63 -9.19 4.12
C ARG A 142 11.92 -8.64 2.72
N CYS A 143 10.93 -8.69 1.83
CA CYS A 143 11.07 -8.06 0.51
C CYS A 143 11.23 -6.54 0.65
N ALA A 144 10.46 -5.89 1.51
CA ALA A 144 10.56 -4.45 1.74
C ALA A 144 11.93 -4.04 2.29
N GLU A 145 12.49 -4.80 3.23
CA GLU A 145 13.85 -4.61 3.75
C GLU A 145 14.90 -4.63 2.64
N GLN A 146 14.81 -5.59 1.70
CA GLN A 146 15.73 -5.70 0.58
C GLN A 146 15.70 -4.49 -0.37
N TYR A 147 14.55 -3.83 -0.48
CA TYR A 147 14.37 -2.64 -1.34
C TYR A 147 14.46 -1.31 -0.58
N GLY A 148 14.75 -1.33 0.73
CA GLY A 148 14.80 -0.13 1.56
C GLY A 148 13.46 0.58 1.68
N VAL A 149 12.36 -0.17 1.69
CA VAL A 149 10.99 0.34 1.76
C VAL A 149 10.36 -0.06 3.11
N THR A 150 9.73 0.88 3.78
CA THR A 150 8.95 0.62 5.01
C THR A 150 7.54 0.18 4.66
N ILE A 151 7.02 -0.87 5.34
CA ILE A 151 5.59 -1.20 5.27
C ILE A 151 4.87 -0.54 6.43
N ALA A 152 3.92 0.35 6.11
CA ALA A 152 3.06 1.01 7.09
C ALA A 152 1.74 0.24 7.23
N ILE A 153 1.49 -0.34 8.41
CA ILE A 153 0.25 -1.05 8.71
C ILE A 153 -0.80 -0.04 9.18
N GLU A 154 -1.96 -0.03 8.54
CA GLU A 154 -3.13 0.73 8.96
C GLU A 154 -4.10 -0.17 9.75
N PRO A 155 -4.27 0.04 11.07
CA PRO A 155 -5.30 -0.65 11.83
C PRO A 155 -6.70 -0.20 11.38
N VAL A 156 -7.55 -1.17 11.06
CA VAL A 156 -8.93 -0.93 10.62
C VAL A 156 -9.90 -1.73 11.49
N VAL A 157 -10.89 -1.08 12.08
CA VAL A 157 -11.83 -1.67 13.05
C VAL A 157 -12.45 -3.00 12.60
N LYS A 158 -12.64 -3.19 11.29
CA LYS A 158 -13.22 -4.41 10.69
C LYS A 158 -12.21 -5.45 10.25
N HIS A 159 -10.91 -5.23 10.46
CA HIS A 159 -9.83 -6.13 10.02
C HIS A 159 -9.23 -6.91 11.19
N ILE A 160 -8.26 -7.78 10.87
CA ILE A 160 -7.54 -8.60 11.86
C ILE A 160 -6.77 -7.72 12.84
N VAL A 161 -6.07 -6.69 12.35
CA VAL A 161 -5.47 -5.66 13.20
C VAL A 161 -6.41 -4.47 13.27
N TYR A 162 -7.15 -4.38 14.36
CA TYR A 162 -8.24 -3.43 14.54
C TYR A 162 -7.92 -2.29 15.49
N ASP A 163 -6.81 -2.37 16.20
CA ASP A 163 -6.37 -1.35 17.14
C ASP A 163 -4.83 -1.28 17.24
N ALA A 164 -4.34 -0.29 17.95
CA ALA A 164 -2.91 -0.06 18.14
C ALA A 164 -2.21 -1.17 18.95
N ARG A 165 -2.92 -1.84 19.87
CA ARG A 165 -2.37 -2.95 20.67
C ARG A 165 -2.05 -4.14 19.78
N ARG A 166 -2.99 -4.54 18.91
CA ARG A 166 -2.75 -5.63 17.95
C ARG A 166 -1.69 -5.25 16.92
N ALA A 167 -1.67 -3.98 16.47
CA ALA A 167 -0.60 -3.51 15.61
C ALA A 167 0.77 -3.65 16.29
N ARG A 168 0.89 -3.27 17.55
CA ARG A 168 2.13 -3.45 18.33
C ARG A 168 2.54 -4.92 18.40
N THR A 169 1.61 -5.83 18.66
CA THR A 169 1.90 -7.28 18.65
C THR A 169 2.47 -7.72 17.30
N VAL A 170 1.91 -7.25 16.18
CA VAL A 170 2.45 -7.58 14.84
C VAL A 170 3.88 -7.08 14.69
N LEU A 171 4.17 -5.84 15.10
CA LEU A 171 5.53 -5.27 14.99
C LEU A 171 6.54 -6.05 15.83
N ASP A 172 6.18 -6.40 17.07
CA ASP A 172 7.05 -7.17 17.97
C ASP A 172 7.33 -8.58 17.43
N GLU A 173 6.32 -9.26 16.86
CA GLU A 173 6.44 -10.60 16.29
C GLU A 173 7.18 -10.64 14.93
N ILE A 174 7.14 -9.55 14.18
CA ILE A 174 7.87 -9.40 12.92
C ILE A 174 9.35 -9.11 13.21
N GLY A 175 9.65 -8.19 14.12
CA GLY A 175 11.01 -7.88 14.58
C GLY A 175 11.87 -7.19 13.50
N SER A 176 11.25 -6.37 12.64
CA SER A 176 11.94 -5.63 11.58
C SER A 176 12.12 -4.16 11.94
#